data_93693104ddeba938fc158bb6feea7ba1
#
_entry.id   93693104ddeba938fc158bb6feea7ba1
#
_cell.length_a   1.000
_cell.length_b   1.000
_cell.length_c   1.000
_cell.angle_alpha   90.00
_cell.angle_beta   90.00
_cell.angle_gamma   90.00
#
_symmetry.space_group_name_H-M   'P 1'
#
loop_
_entity.id
_entity.type
_entity.pdbx_description
1 polymer ?
#
loop_
_entity_poly.entity_id
_entity_poly.type
_entity_poly.pdbx_seq_one_letter_code
_entity_poly.pdbx_strand_id
1 'polypeptide(L)' 'MTRASELRDLTDDDLEHRLAERRKELFNLRFQSVTGALENSARLKLAKREIARILTVVNEREAEKAKAS' A
#
# COMPACT_ATOMS: atom_id res chain seq x y z
N MET A 1 -9.01 6.19 -5.11
CA MET A 1 -8.53 5.35 -4.00
C MET A 1 -8.94 3.91 -4.22
N THR A 2 -8.02 2.97 -4.19
CA THR A 2 -8.30 1.55 -4.46
C THR A 2 -9.05 0.93 -3.28
N ARG A 3 -10.17 0.29 -3.55
CA ARG A 3 -10.94 -0.40 -2.52
C ARG A 3 -10.33 -1.77 -2.21
N ALA A 4 -10.52 -2.24 -0.97
CA ALA A 4 -10.02 -3.55 -0.57
C ALA A 4 -10.57 -4.68 -1.45
N SER A 5 -11.84 -4.58 -1.89
CA SER A 5 -12.45 -5.56 -2.78
C SER A 5 -11.72 -5.65 -4.14
N GLU A 6 -11.27 -4.52 -4.67
CA GLU A 6 -10.50 -4.49 -5.92
C GLU A 6 -9.14 -5.15 -5.73
N LEU A 7 -8.50 -4.92 -4.59
CA LEU A 7 -7.20 -5.52 -4.26
C LEU A 7 -7.30 -7.05 -4.14
N ARG A 8 -8.43 -7.56 -3.64
CA ARG A 8 -8.64 -9.00 -3.49
C ARG A 8 -8.76 -9.72 -4.83
N ASP A 9 -9.08 -9.01 -5.90
CA ASP A 9 -9.17 -9.57 -7.24
C ASP A 9 -7.81 -9.67 -7.94
N LEU A 10 -6.75 -9.09 -7.36
CA LEU A 10 -5.42 -9.09 -7.95
C LEU A 10 -4.63 -10.34 -7.58
N THR A 11 -3.66 -10.70 -8.44
CA THR A 11 -2.71 -11.77 -8.14
C THR A 11 -1.71 -11.32 -7.08
N ASP A 12 -1.00 -12.28 -6.47
CA ASP A 12 0.04 -11.98 -5.49
C ASP A 12 1.14 -11.10 -6.09
N ASP A 13 1.54 -11.38 -7.33
CA ASP A 13 2.56 -10.58 -8.03
C ASP A 13 2.09 -9.14 -8.25
N ASP A 14 0.83 -8.96 -8.61
CA ASP A 14 0.23 -7.63 -8.79
C ASP A 14 0.20 -6.86 -7.47
N LEU A 15 -0.13 -7.54 -6.37
CA LEU A 15 -0.14 -6.93 -5.04
C LEU A 15 1.26 -6.49 -4.63
N GLU A 16 2.26 -7.33 -4.83
CA GLU A 16 3.65 -6.99 -4.53
C GLU A 16 4.12 -5.78 -5.34
N HIS A 17 3.77 -5.75 -6.62
CA HIS A 17 4.13 -4.66 -7.50
C HIS A 17 3.50 -3.34 -7.03
N ARG A 18 2.21 -3.36 -6.70
CA ARG A 18 1.51 -2.19 -6.17
C ARG A 18 2.12 -1.72 -4.84
N LEU A 19 2.45 -2.67 -3.97
CA LEU A 19 3.06 -2.36 -2.68
C LEU A 19 4.40 -1.65 -2.88
N ALA A 20 5.24 -2.17 -3.77
CA ALA A 20 6.54 -1.56 -4.07
C ALA A 20 6.38 -0.14 -4.61
N GLU A 21 5.43 0.08 -5.54
CA GLU A 21 5.16 1.41 -6.09
C GLU A 21 4.67 2.38 -5.02
N ARG A 22 3.76 1.93 -4.12
CA ARG A 22 3.23 2.79 -3.06
C ARG A 22 4.28 3.12 -2.02
N ARG A 23 5.16 2.18 -1.69
CA ARG A 23 6.28 2.44 -0.77
C ARG A 23 7.26 3.46 -1.35
N LYS A 24 7.53 3.37 -2.64
CA LYS A 24 8.38 4.34 -3.34
C LYS A 24 7.76 5.73 -3.31
N GLU A 25 6.46 5.83 -3.58
CA GLU A 25 5.72 7.08 -3.51
C GLU A 25 5.75 7.66 -2.10
N LEU A 26 5.51 6.84 -1.08
CA LEU A 26 5.56 7.25 0.32
C LEU A 26 6.94 7.79 0.68
N PHE A 27 8.00 7.12 0.25
CA PHE A 27 9.36 7.58 0.49
C PHE A 27 9.59 8.97 -0.11
N ASN A 28 9.16 9.18 -1.35
CA ASN A 28 9.30 10.48 -2.01
C ASN A 28 8.50 11.56 -1.29
N LEU A 29 7.27 11.27 -0.85
CA LEU A 29 6.42 12.20 -0.12
C LEU A 29 7.03 12.57 1.23
N ARG A 30 7.60 11.59 1.94
CA ARG A 30 8.29 11.85 3.21
C ARG A 30 9.51 12.72 3.01
N PHE A 31 10.28 12.48 1.95
CA PHE A 31 11.42 13.30 1.61
C PHE A 31 11.00 14.75 1.34
N GLN A 32 9.93 14.95 0.57
CA GLN A 32 9.38 16.28 0.30
C GLN A 32 8.91 16.97 1.58
N SER A 33 8.32 16.22 2.50
CA SER A 33 7.88 16.75 3.80
C SER A 33 9.08 17.24 4.62
N VAL A 34 10.16 16.48 4.67
CA VAL A 34 11.37 16.84 5.41
C VAL A 34 12.04 18.09 4.84
N THR A 35 12.05 18.23 3.50
CA THR A 35 12.66 19.37 2.84
C THR A 35 11.76 20.60 2.79
N GLY A 36 10.49 20.46 3.22
CA GLY A 36 9.51 21.54 3.16
C GLY A 36 8.87 21.74 1.78
N ALA A 37 9.16 20.86 0.81
CA ALA A 37 8.61 20.93 -0.53
C ALA A 37 7.18 20.39 -0.64
N LEU A 38 6.71 19.64 0.37
CA LEU A 38 5.37 19.05 0.36
C LEU A 38 4.31 20.08 0.72
N GLU A 39 3.47 20.45 -0.23
CA GLU A 39 2.43 21.46 -0.03
C GLU A 39 1.18 20.90 0.67
N ASN A 40 0.89 19.61 0.48
CA ASN A 40 -0.32 18.99 0.99
C ASN A 40 -0.03 17.66 1.68
N SER A 41 -0.13 17.63 3.00
CA SER A 41 0.10 16.44 3.80
C SER A 41 -0.97 15.36 3.63
N ALA A 42 -2.12 15.68 3.03
CA ALA A 42 -3.16 14.70 2.75
C ALA A 42 -2.68 13.59 1.82
N ARG A 43 -1.77 13.89 0.90
CA ARG A 43 -1.17 12.90 0.00
C ARG A 43 -0.36 11.86 0.77
N LEU A 44 0.34 12.30 1.80
CA LEU A 44 1.11 11.40 2.67
C LEU A 44 0.20 10.42 3.43
N LYS A 45 -0.90 10.93 3.98
CA LYS A 45 -1.90 10.11 4.68
C LYS A 45 -2.54 9.11 3.73
N LEU A 46 -2.87 9.53 2.51
CA LEU A 46 -3.47 8.68 1.50
C LEU A 46 -2.54 7.53 1.10
N ALA A 47 -1.26 7.82 0.89
CA ALA A 47 -0.26 6.82 0.56
C ALA A 47 -0.12 5.78 1.69
N LYS A 48 -0.10 6.23 2.93
CA LYS A 48 -0.06 5.32 4.10
C LYS A 48 -1.27 4.41 4.15
N ARG A 49 -2.47 4.95 3.89
CA ARG A 49 -3.71 4.17 3.87
C ARG A 49 -3.71 3.12 2.78
N GLU A 50 -3.25 3.47 1.59
CA GLU A 50 -3.17 2.52 0.47
C GLU A 50 -2.22 1.37 0.80
N ILE A 51 -1.06 1.67 1.37
CA ILE A 51 -0.11 0.64 1.82
C ILE A 51 -0.75 -0.28 2.86
N ALA A 52 -1.44 0.30 3.85
CA ALA A 52 -2.11 -0.48 4.89
C ALA A 52 -3.16 -1.42 4.31
N ARG A 53 -3.93 -0.98 3.32
CA ARG A 53 -4.93 -1.82 2.64
C ARG A 53 -4.29 -2.98 1.88
N ILE A 54 -3.22 -2.71 1.14
CA ILE A 54 -2.50 -3.75 0.41
C ILE A 54 -1.93 -4.77 1.39
N LEU A 55 -1.31 -4.32 2.48
CA LEU A 55 -0.76 -5.21 3.51
C LEU A 55 -1.85 -6.05 4.18
N THR A 56 -3.02 -5.47 4.41
CA THR A 56 -4.17 -6.21 4.97
C THR A 56 -4.57 -7.38 4.07
N VAL A 57 -4.67 -7.13 2.76
CA VAL A 57 -5.02 -8.20 1.80
C VAL A 57 -3.93 -9.25 1.73
N VAL A 58 -2.67 -8.85 1.71
CA VAL A 58 -1.54 -9.79 1.71
C VAL A 58 -1.57 -10.66 2.97
N ASN A 59 -1.79 -10.06 4.14
CA ASN A 59 -1.85 -10.79 5.41
C ASN A 59 -3.04 -11.75 5.44
N GLU A 60 -4.20 -11.35 4.91
CA GLU A 60 -5.37 -12.26 4.79
C GLU A 60 -5.04 -13.49 3.96
N ARG A 61 -4.33 -13.32 2.84
CA ARG A 61 -3.92 -14.42 1.97
C ARG A 61 -2.93 -15.37 2.64
N GLU A 62 -1.97 -14.81 3.37
CA GLU A 62 -1.01 -15.60 4.13
C GLU A 62 -1.70 -16.42 5.23
N ALA A 63 -2.66 -15.82 5.92
CA ALA A 63 -3.45 -16.50 6.93
C ALA A 63 -4.28 -17.64 6.34
N GLU A 64 -4.86 -17.46 5.17
CA GLU A 64 -5.60 -18.51 4.46
C GLU A 64 -4.69 -19.66 4.05
N LYS A 65 -3.49 -19.36 3.55
CA LYS A 65 -2.51 -20.37 3.19
C LYS A 65 -2.06 -21.18 4.42
N ALA A 66 -1.88 -20.52 5.55
CA ALA A 66 -1.51 -21.19 6.80
C ALA A 66 -2.61 -22.11 7.30
N LYS A 67 -3.88 -21.75 7.11
CA LYS A 67 -5.02 -22.59 7.48
C LYS A 67 -5.21 -23.78 6.53
N ALA A 68 -4.82 -23.62 5.28
CA ALA A 68 -4.97 -24.64 4.26
C ALA A 68 -3.87 -25.72 4.30
N SER A 69 -2.80 -25.47 4.99
CA SER A 69 -1.66 -26.40 5.08
C SER A 69 -1.70 -27.33 6.28
#